data_76d5a3f5d98c7ecfdba52a3c2de581aa
#
_entry.id   76d5a3f5d98c7ecfdba52a3c2de581aa
#
_cell.length_a   1.000
_cell.length_b   1.000
_cell.length_c   1.000
_cell.angle_alpha   90.00
_cell.angle_beta   90.00
_cell.angle_gamma   90.00
#
_symmetry.space_group_name_H-M   'P 1'
#
loop_
_entity.id
_entity.type
_entity.pdbx_description
1 polymer ?
#
loop_
_entity_poly.entity_id
_entity_poly.type
_entity_poly.pdbx_seq_one_letter_code
_entity_poly.pdbx_strand_id
1 'polypeptide(L)'
;MSQRGLEALLRPKSIAVIGASDKVGRAGTTMMKNLLSGGFNGPVFPVNPTRNSVSGVFTYPSIDKLPQVPDLAIICTHHRRNLELLEQLGQSGCKAVIVLSAQSEQFQAIKTLCQQYHIRLLGPNSLGLLAPWQGLNASFSPLPVKKGKLAFISQSAAVANTILDWAYYRNIGFSYFIALGDNQDIQVDDLLDFLARDSKTSAILLHLEHIHDARRFMSASRSASRNKPILVIKSGRTQKAQLLLGDTPSYDVAYDAAFQRAGLLRVQDTHEMFSAVETLSYMTPLKGEKLMIISNGSAPAAMAVDELFLQSGKLAQLS
;
A
#
# COMPACT_ATOMS: atom_id res chain seq x y z
N MET A 1 13.72 2.38 13.93
CA MET A 1 12.35 1.94 14.28
C MET A 1 12.24 0.42 14.16
N SER A 2 11.41 -0.24 14.96
CA SER A 2 11.38 -1.71 15.05
C SER A 2 10.83 -2.38 13.78
N GLN A 3 11.62 -3.23 13.13
CA GLN A 3 11.16 -4.10 12.03
C GLN A 3 10.02 -5.04 12.47
N ARG A 4 9.98 -5.44 13.74
CA ARG A 4 8.96 -6.34 14.30
C ARG A 4 7.52 -5.78 14.19
N GLY A 5 7.33 -4.48 14.42
CA GLY A 5 6.00 -3.87 14.29
C GLY A 5 5.53 -3.79 12.84
N LEU A 6 6.43 -3.59 11.88
CA LEU A 6 6.09 -3.58 10.45
C LEU A 6 5.68 -4.99 9.97
N GLU A 7 6.33 -6.02 10.48
CA GLU A 7 5.95 -7.40 10.18
C GLU A 7 4.59 -7.77 10.77
N ALA A 8 4.27 -7.30 11.99
CA ALA A 8 2.94 -7.45 12.58
C ALA A 8 1.83 -6.76 11.76
N LEU A 9 2.14 -5.64 11.08
CA LEU A 9 1.21 -5.01 10.14
C LEU A 9 1.04 -5.82 8.86
N LEU A 10 2.16 -6.18 8.22
CA LEU A 10 2.16 -6.71 6.86
C LEU A 10 1.93 -8.23 6.80
N ARG A 11 2.20 -8.94 7.92
CA ARG A 11 2.05 -10.40 8.07
C ARG A 11 1.48 -10.78 9.43
N PRO A 12 0.31 -10.21 9.82
CA PRO A 12 -0.27 -10.52 11.13
C PRO A 12 -0.67 -11.99 11.22
N LYS A 13 -0.56 -12.56 12.41
CA LYS A 13 -1.08 -13.88 12.72
C LYS A 13 -2.44 -13.84 13.41
N SER A 14 -2.81 -12.68 13.97
CA SER A 14 -4.09 -12.44 14.61
C SER A 14 -4.53 -11.00 14.42
N ILE A 15 -5.84 -10.76 14.30
CA ILE A 15 -6.40 -9.43 13.98
C ILE A 15 -7.55 -9.12 14.93
N ALA A 16 -7.56 -7.89 15.49
CA ALA A 16 -8.72 -7.35 16.18
C ALA A 16 -9.40 -6.27 15.33
N VAL A 17 -10.75 -6.30 15.25
CA VAL A 17 -11.54 -5.28 14.56
C VAL A 17 -12.32 -4.48 15.60
N ILE A 18 -11.83 -3.26 15.90
CA ILE A 18 -12.42 -2.38 16.89
C ILE A 18 -13.56 -1.57 16.24
N GLY A 19 -14.77 -1.76 16.74
CA GLY A 19 -15.97 -1.21 16.10
C GLY A 19 -16.54 -2.12 15.01
N ALA A 20 -16.32 -3.44 15.13
CA ALA A 20 -16.97 -4.44 14.29
C ALA A 20 -18.50 -4.28 14.32
N SER A 21 -19.18 -4.48 13.19
CA SER A 21 -20.61 -4.21 13.05
C SER A 21 -21.23 -5.07 11.95
N ASP A 22 -22.54 -5.31 12.04
CA ASP A 22 -23.38 -5.87 10.96
C ASP A 22 -24.23 -4.81 10.26
N LYS A 23 -24.15 -3.55 10.69
CA LYS A 23 -24.91 -2.46 10.07
C LYS A 23 -24.32 -2.09 8.72
N VAL A 24 -25.13 -2.21 7.68
CA VAL A 24 -24.77 -1.83 6.30
C VAL A 24 -24.22 -0.40 6.26
N GLY A 25 -23.18 -0.16 5.49
CA GLY A 25 -22.54 1.16 5.33
C GLY A 25 -21.53 1.51 6.44
N ARG A 26 -21.33 0.66 7.43
CA ARG A 26 -20.30 0.87 8.45
C ARG A 26 -18.96 0.25 8.05
N ALA A 27 -17.87 0.94 8.37
CA ALA A 27 -16.51 0.47 8.09
C ALA A 27 -16.25 -0.90 8.73
N GLY A 28 -16.71 -1.11 9.98
CA GLY A 28 -16.57 -2.39 10.66
C GLY A 28 -17.30 -3.56 9.98
N THR A 29 -18.39 -3.31 9.26
CA THR A 29 -19.12 -4.32 8.50
C THR A 29 -18.32 -4.77 7.28
N THR A 30 -17.83 -3.80 6.50
CA THR A 30 -16.97 -4.07 5.33
C THR A 30 -15.69 -4.79 5.74
N MET A 31 -15.06 -4.33 6.82
CA MET A 31 -13.84 -4.92 7.35
C MET A 31 -14.03 -6.38 7.77
N MET A 32 -15.08 -6.68 8.54
CA MET A 32 -15.38 -8.05 8.95
C MET A 32 -15.64 -8.95 7.74
N LYS A 33 -16.45 -8.48 6.79
CA LYS A 33 -16.72 -9.21 5.55
C LYS A 33 -15.42 -9.51 4.79
N ASN A 34 -14.57 -8.51 4.61
CA ASN A 34 -13.33 -8.63 3.84
C ASN A 34 -12.32 -9.60 4.50
N LEU A 35 -12.17 -9.54 5.82
CA LEU A 35 -11.28 -10.45 6.56
C LEU A 35 -11.76 -11.89 6.51
N LEU A 36 -13.06 -12.12 6.68
CA LEU A 36 -13.64 -13.46 6.70
C LEU A 36 -13.71 -14.08 5.31
N SER A 37 -13.97 -13.29 4.26
CA SER A 37 -14.03 -13.78 2.87
C SER A 37 -12.67 -13.83 2.17
N GLY A 38 -11.65 -13.11 2.68
CA GLY A 38 -10.32 -13.02 2.06
C GLY A 38 -9.46 -14.28 2.19
N GLY A 39 -9.85 -15.22 3.05
CA GLY A 39 -9.08 -16.43 3.31
C GLY A 39 -7.93 -16.25 4.30
N PHE A 40 -8.02 -15.24 5.16
CA PHE A 40 -7.07 -15.06 6.26
C PHE A 40 -7.13 -16.26 7.22
N ASN A 41 -5.97 -16.87 7.48
CA ASN A 41 -5.88 -18.13 8.24
C ASN A 41 -5.56 -17.92 9.74
N GLY A 42 -5.76 -16.72 10.26
CA GLY A 42 -5.57 -16.41 11.68
C GLY A 42 -6.89 -16.08 12.38
N PRO A 43 -6.90 -16.02 13.72
CA PRO A 43 -8.07 -15.59 14.45
C PRO A 43 -8.38 -14.11 14.20
N VAL A 44 -9.68 -13.83 14.00
CA VAL A 44 -10.24 -12.48 13.90
C VAL A 44 -11.11 -12.23 15.11
N PHE A 45 -10.79 -11.19 15.87
CA PHE A 45 -11.46 -10.81 17.12
C PHE A 45 -12.31 -9.56 16.91
N PRO A 46 -13.63 -9.67 16.68
CA PRO A 46 -14.49 -8.49 16.64
C PRO A 46 -14.63 -7.88 18.04
N VAL A 47 -14.50 -6.56 18.13
CA VAL A 47 -14.71 -5.82 19.39
C VAL A 47 -15.88 -4.86 19.21
N ASN A 48 -16.93 -5.08 20.01
CA ASN A 48 -18.12 -4.21 20.04
C ASN A 48 -18.81 -4.30 21.40
N PRO A 49 -19.07 -3.17 22.12
CA PRO A 49 -19.62 -3.18 23.48
C PRO A 49 -21.10 -3.60 23.56
N THR A 50 -21.82 -3.63 22.43
CA THR A 50 -23.29 -3.83 22.42
C THR A 50 -23.75 -5.06 21.66
N ARG A 51 -22.84 -5.82 21.04
CA ARG A 51 -23.16 -7.00 20.23
C ARG A 51 -22.51 -8.25 20.81
N ASN A 52 -23.27 -9.34 20.85
CA ASN A 52 -22.73 -10.66 21.26
C ASN A 52 -22.03 -11.39 20.10
N SER A 53 -22.43 -11.07 18.86
CA SER A 53 -21.79 -11.62 17.65
C SER A 53 -21.85 -10.59 16.50
N VAL A 54 -20.86 -10.63 15.61
CA VAL A 54 -20.79 -9.87 14.36
C VAL A 54 -20.32 -10.81 13.25
N SER A 55 -21.07 -10.85 12.16
CA SER A 55 -20.80 -11.75 11.01
C SER A 55 -20.64 -13.22 11.41
N GLY A 56 -21.40 -13.67 12.42
CA GLY A 56 -21.34 -15.02 12.94
C GLY A 56 -20.16 -15.32 13.88
N VAL A 57 -19.30 -14.34 14.16
CA VAL A 57 -18.14 -14.46 15.06
C VAL A 57 -18.49 -13.89 16.44
N PHE A 58 -18.12 -14.58 17.50
CA PHE A 58 -18.27 -14.10 18.88
C PHE A 58 -17.55 -12.77 19.06
N THR A 59 -18.20 -11.82 19.72
CA THR A 59 -17.72 -10.42 19.86
C THR A 59 -17.29 -10.16 21.30
N TYR A 60 -16.14 -9.53 21.45
CA TYR A 60 -15.61 -9.07 22.74
C TYR A 60 -16.10 -7.65 23.06
N PRO A 61 -16.49 -7.37 24.31
CA PRO A 61 -17.04 -6.05 24.65
C PRO A 61 -15.99 -4.93 24.63
N SER A 62 -14.72 -5.27 24.88
CA SER A 62 -13.60 -4.31 24.98
C SER A 62 -12.25 -5.00 24.66
N ILE A 63 -11.19 -4.21 24.51
CA ILE A 63 -9.84 -4.68 24.15
C ILE A 63 -9.25 -5.54 25.27
N ASP A 64 -9.47 -5.19 26.52
CA ASP A 64 -8.98 -5.93 27.70
C ASP A 64 -9.62 -7.30 27.88
N LYS A 65 -10.73 -7.58 27.20
CA LYS A 65 -11.43 -8.89 27.21
C LYS A 65 -11.00 -9.81 26.06
N LEU A 66 -10.07 -9.37 25.22
CA LEU A 66 -9.53 -10.24 24.17
C LEU A 66 -8.77 -11.41 24.76
N PRO A 67 -8.84 -12.62 24.15
CA PRO A 67 -8.19 -13.82 24.69
C PRO A 67 -6.66 -13.77 24.54
N GLN A 68 -6.17 -12.93 23.67
CA GLN A 68 -4.74 -12.68 23.43
C GLN A 68 -4.52 -11.28 22.87
N VAL A 69 -3.29 -10.79 22.96
CA VAL A 69 -2.89 -9.53 22.29
C VAL A 69 -2.89 -9.75 20.79
N PRO A 70 -3.65 -8.95 20.01
CA PRO A 70 -3.63 -9.07 18.55
C PRO A 70 -2.32 -8.53 17.98
N ASP A 71 -1.81 -9.16 16.91
CA ASP A 71 -0.67 -8.61 16.16
C ASP A 71 -1.05 -7.31 15.46
N LEU A 72 -2.26 -7.28 14.88
CA LEU A 72 -2.82 -6.14 14.17
C LEU A 72 -4.19 -5.78 14.76
N ALA A 73 -4.40 -4.51 15.07
CA ALA A 73 -5.71 -3.97 15.36
C ALA A 73 -6.18 -3.00 14.26
N ILE A 74 -7.47 -3.06 13.91
CA ILE A 74 -8.06 -2.19 12.89
C ILE A 74 -9.16 -1.37 13.57
N ILE A 75 -8.97 -0.04 13.62
CA ILE A 75 -9.92 0.89 14.24
C ILE A 75 -10.91 1.36 13.18
N CYS A 76 -12.15 0.92 13.32
CA CYS A 76 -13.30 1.24 12.46
C CYS A 76 -14.29 2.21 13.13
N THR A 77 -13.93 2.80 14.25
CA THR A 77 -14.76 3.72 15.02
C THR A 77 -14.59 5.17 14.56
N HIS A 78 -15.40 6.06 15.13
CA HIS A 78 -15.28 7.49 14.88
C HIS A 78 -13.95 8.03 15.41
N HIS A 79 -13.32 8.96 14.70
CA HIS A 79 -11.99 9.50 14.98
C HIS A 79 -11.77 10.01 16.43
N ARG A 80 -12.83 10.53 17.08
CA ARG A 80 -12.77 11.02 18.47
C ARG A 80 -12.29 9.97 19.47
N ARG A 81 -12.42 8.69 19.15
CA ARG A 81 -12.00 7.59 20.01
C ARG A 81 -10.59 7.08 19.71
N ASN A 82 -9.93 7.59 18.67
CA ASN A 82 -8.65 7.05 18.21
C ASN A 82 -7.58 7.09 19.30
N LEU A 83 -7.44 8.21 20.03
CA LEU A 83 -6.42 8.34 21.09
C LEU A 83 -6.66 7.33 22.22
N GLU A 84 -7.88 7.27 22.74
CA GLU A 84 -8.26 6.32 23.79
C GLU A 84 -7.97 4.86 23.39
N LEU A 85 -8.37 4.49 22.16
CA LEU A 85 -8.20 3.13 21.65
C LEU A 85 -6.72 2.81 21.37
N LEU A 86 -5.95 3.75 20.86
CA LEU A 86 -4.50 3.59 20.66
C LEU A 86 -3.76 3.41 21.98
N GLU A 87 -4.17 4.14 23.01
CA GLU A 87 -3.60 3.99 24.36
C GLU A 87 -3.91 2.60 24.93
N GLN A 88 -5.17 2.16 24.88
CA GLN A 88 -5.58 0.81 25.32
C GLN A 88 -4.84 -0.29 24.56
N LEU A 89 -4.71 -0.17 23.23
CA LEU A 89 -3.95 -1.11 22.40
C LEU A 89 -2.46 -1.11 22.76
N GLY A 90 -1.89 0.07 23.02
CA GLY A 90 -0.51 0.21 23.46
C GLY A 90 -0.25 -0.46 24.79
N GLN A 91 -1.11 -0.23 25.78
CA GLN A 91 -1.06 -0.86 27.10
C GLN A 91 -1.20 -2.37 27.02
N SER A 92 -2.03 -2.89 26.09
CA SER A 92 -2.16 -4.33 25.86
C SER A 92 -0.94 -4.95 25.18
N GLY A 93 -0.05 -4.15 24.59
CA GLY A 93 1.15 -4.61 23.88
C GLY A 93 0.96 -4.84 22.38
N CYS A 94 -0.16 -4.42 21.79
CA CYS A 94 -0.39 -4.48 20.34
C CYS A 94 0.70 -3.71 19.58
N LYS A 95 1.23 -4.29 18.49
CA LYS A 95 2.39 -3.73 17.76
C LYS A 95 2.04 -3.00 16.48
N ALA A 96 0.89 -3.27 15.89
CA ALA A 96 0.47 -2.66 14.64
C ALA A 96 -1.01 -2.27 14.68
N VAL A 97 -1.31 -1.08 14.17
CA VAL A 97 -2.67 -0.54 14.12
C VAL A 97 -2.95 0.09 12.76
N ILE A 98 -4.14 -0.17 12.21
CA ILE A 98 -4.69 0.55 11.06
C ILE A 98 -5.81 1.45 11.55
N VAL A 99 -5.77 2.74 11.19
CA VAL A 99 -6.84 3.71 11.47
C VAL A 99 -7.47 4.16 10.16
N LEU A 100 -8.74 3.80 9.96
CA LEU A 100 -9.48 4.11 8.72
C LEU A 100 -10.04 5.53 8.72
N SER A 101 -10.49 6.03 9.87
CA SER A 101 -11.13 7.33 9.98
C SER A 101 -10.13 8.47 9.72
N ALA A 102 -10.58 9.51 8.98
CA ALA A 102 -9.83 10.73 8.84
C ALA A 102 -9.75 11.48 10.19
N GLN A 103 -8.62 12.12 10.46
CA GLN A 103 -8.42 12.90 11.68
C GLN A 103 -7.43 14.04 11.42
N SER A 104 -7.86 15.28 11.63
CA SER A 104 -7.01 16.46 11.39
C SER A 104 -6.42 17.09 12.66
N GLU A 105 -7.00 16.86 13.85
CA GLU A 105 -6.71 17.72 15.03
C GLU A 105 -5.77 17.11 16.09
N GLN A 106 -5.40 15.83 16.02
CA GLN A 106 -4.66 15.16 17.09
C GLN A 106 -3.39 14.44 16.64
N PHE A 107 -2.83 14.83 15.51
CA PHE A 107 -1.67 14.15 14.91
C PHE A 107 -0.49 14.00 15.86
N GLN A 108 -0.13 15.07 16.57
CA GLN A 108 1.03 15.04 17.48
C GLN A 108 0.79 14.09 18.66
N ALA A 109 -0.41 14.07 19.21
CA ALA A 109 -0.76 13.17 20.30
C ALA A 109 -0.75 11.71 19.85
N ILE A 110 -1.30 11.38 18.67
CA ILE A 110 -1.24 10.05 18.07
C ILE A 110 0.21 9.60 17.88
N LYS A 111 1.04 10.47 17.28
CA LYS A 111 2.46 10.18 17.06
C LYS A 111 3.21 9.90 18.36
N THR A 112 2.96 10.70 19.38
CA THR A 112 3.57 10.52 20.71
C THR A 112 3.16 9.18 21.33
N LEU A 113 1.88 8.82 21.29
CA LEU A 113 1.39 7.53 21.79
C LEU A 113 2.01 6.34 21.02
N CYS A 114 2.06 6.42 19.69
CA CYS A 114 2.67 5.37 18.88
C CYS A 114 4.16 5.19 19.21
N GLN A 115 4.89 6.27 19.45
CA GLN A 115 6.29 6.22 19.87
C GLN A 115 6.45 5.63 21.27
N GLN A 116 5.61 6.05 22.21
CA GLN A 116 5.64 5.61 23.61
C GLN A 116 5.43 4.09 23.73
N TYR A 117 4.45 3.54 23.01
CA TYR A 117 4.09 2.12 23.06
C TYR A 117 4.72 1.29 21.94
N HIS A 118 5.57 1.90 21.10
CA HIS A 118 6.19 1.25 19.93
C HIS A 118 5.19 0.63 18.95
N ILE A 119 4.04 1.28 18.77
CA ILE A 119 3.01 0.89 17.79
C ILE A 119 3.43 1.40 16.40
N ARG A 120 3.31 0.53 15.38
CA ARG A 120 3.38 0.95 13.98
C ARG A 120 1.98 1.25 13.48
N LEU A 121 1.80 2.46 12.97
CA LEU A 121 0.50 3.00 12.58
C LEU A 121 0.41 3.19 11.08
N LEU A 122 -0.60 2.56 10.45
CA LEU A 122 -1.04 2.84 9.09
C LEU A 122 -2.27 3.78 9.14
N GLY A 123 -2.17 4.91 8.51
CA GLY A 123 -3.17 5.98 8.57
C GLY A 123 -2.79 7.10 9.57
N PRO A 124 -3.76 7.86 10.11
CA PRO A 124 -5.21 7.85 9.82
C PRO A 124 -5.58 8.06 8.34
N ASN A 125 -6.89 8.05 8.02
CA ASN A 125 -7.40 8.29 6.68
C ASN A 125 -6.91 7.27 5.63
N SER A 126 -6.64 6.04 6.07
CA SER A 126 -6.16 4.96 5.21
C SER A 126 -7.33 4.17 4.61
N LEU A 127 -7.19 3.75 3.36
CA LEU A 127 -8.05 2.71 2.77
C LEU A 127 -7.78 1.33 3.40
N GLY A 128 -6.61 1.16 3.99
CA GLY A 128 -6.15 -0.08 4.60
C GLY A 128 -5.06 -0.80 3.79
N LEU A 129 -4.98 -2.10 4.02
CA LEU A 129 -3.94 -2.99 3.53
C LEU A 129 -4.55 -4.27 2.96
N LEU A 130 -4.06 -4.69 1.79
CA LEU A 130 -4.34 -6.01 1.24
C LEU A 130 -3.02 -6.77 1.02
N ALA A 131 -2.98 -8.02 1.46
CA ALA A 131 -1.89 -8.96 1.20
C ALA A 131 -2.46 -10.31 0.73
N PRO A 132 -2.82 -10.43 -0.56
CA PRO A 132 -3.60 -11.54 -1.09
C PRO A 132 -2.91 -12.91 -0.93
N TRP A 133 -1.57 -12.96 -0.90
CA TRP A 133 -0.82 -14.21 -0.66
C TRP A 133 -1.04 -14.78 0.75
N GLN A 134 -1.47 -13.93 1.70
CA GLN A 134 -1.80 -14.31 3.07
C GLN A 134 -3.31 -14.41 3.29
N GLY A 135 -4.12 -14.21 2.23
CA GLY A 135 -5.56 -14.10 2.35
C GLY A 135 -6.03 -12.86 3.12
N LEU A 136 -5.12 -11.89 3.36
CA LEU A 136 -5.41 -10.71 4.14
C LEU A 136 -6.08 -9.63 3.28
N ASN A 137 -7.32 -9.27 3.62
CA ASN A 137 -7.99 -8.08 3.14
C ASN A 137 -8.42 -7.20 4.33
N ALA A 138 -7.48 -6.40 4.83
CA ALA A 138 -7.68 -5.43 5.88
C ALA A 138 -7.94 -4.03 5.28
N SER A 139 -8.85 -3.93 4.31
CA SER A 139 -9.18 -2.69 3.61
C SER A 139 -10.67 -2.36 3.68
N PHE A 140 -10.97 -1.08 3.43
CA PHE A 140 -12.35 -0.59 3.29
C PHE A 140 -12.88 -0.74 1.85
N SER A 141 -12.10 -1.33 0.94
CA SER A 141 -12.56 -1.59 -0.43
C SER A 141 -13.48 -2.82 -0.49
N PRO A 142 -14.62 -2.76 -1.17
CA PRO A 142 -15.49 -3.91 -1.37
C PRO A 142 -14.98 -4.89 -2.43
N LEU A 143 -13.94 -4.51 -3.19
CA LEU A 143 -13.43 -5.30 -4.32
C LEU A 143 -12.46 -6.38 -3.85
N PRO A 144 -12.60 -7.61 -4.35
CA PRO A 144 -11.63 -8.67 -4.12
C PRO A 144 -10.37 -8.40 -4.94
N VAL A 145 -9.22 -8.76 -4.39
CA VAL A 145 -7.91 -8.59 -5.05
C VAL A 145 -7.26 -9.95 -5.26
N LYS A 146 -6.79 -10.18 -6.48
CA LYS A 146 -6.11 -11.42 -6.85
C LYS A 146 -4.65 -11.43 -6.40
N LYS A 147 -4.13 -12.65 -6.21
CA LYS A 147 -2.70 -12.87 -5.99
C LYS A 147 -1.92 -12.49 -7.24
N GLY A 148 -0.90 -11.67 -7.07
CA GLY A 148 0.00 -11.24 -8.14
C GLY A 148 1.37 -10.89 -7.59
N LYS A 149 2.20 -10.26 -8.40
CA LYS A 149 3.59 -9.96 -8.08
C LYS A 149 3.88 -8.46 -7.95
N LEU A 150 2.88 -7.61 -8.12
CA LEU A 150 3.02 -6.16 -7.99
C LEU A 150 2.73 -5.73 -6.56
N ALA A 151 3.59 -4.91 -5.98
CA ALA A 151 3.26 -4.15 -4.78
C ALA A 151 2.84 -2.74 -5.17
N PHE A 152 1.73 -2.26 -4.63
CA PHE A 152 1.26 -0.89 -4.81
C PHE A 152 1.23 -0.16 -3.47
N ILE A 153 1.82 1.03 -3.44
CA ILE A 153 1.80 1.93 -2.29
C ILE A 153 1.26 3.28 -2.74
N SER A 154 0.27 3.79 -2.05
CA SER A 154 -0.32 5.11 -2.34
C SER A 154 -0.47 5.96 -1.08
N GLN A 155 -0.18 7.24 -1.20
CA GLN A 155 -0.50 8.24 -0.18
C GLN A 155 -1.95 8.75 -0.28
N SER A 156 -2.63 8.46 -1.40
CA SER A 156 -4.03 8.83 -1.63
C SER A 156 -4.95 7.61 -1.58
N ALA A 157 -5.94 7.64 -0.70
CA ALA A 157 -6.97 6.60 -0.65
C ALA A 157 -7.86 6.61 -1.92
N ALA A 158 -8.10 7.80 -2.50
CA ALA A 158 -8.88 7.94 -3.73
C ALA A 158 -8.17 7.31 -4.93
N VAL A 159 -6.87 7.62 -5.11
CA VAL A 159 -6.05 7.01 -6.17
C VAL A 159 -5.94 5.50 -5.95
N ALA A 160 -5.75 5.06 -4.72
CA ALA A 160 -5.72 3.64 -4.40
C ALA A 160 -7.02 2.93 -4.80
N ASN A 161 -8.18 3.51 -4.49
CA ASN A 161 -9.46 2.91 -4.88
C ASN A 161 -9.64 2.85 -6.41
N THR A 162 -9.23 3.89 -7.14
CA THR A 162 -9.28 3.91 -8.62
C THR A 162 -8.40 2.81 -9.23
N ILE A 163 -7.19 2.61 -8.68
CA ILE A 163 -6.29 1.56 -9.13
C ILE A 163 -6.86 0.16 -8.84
N LEU A 164 -7.49 -0.04 -7.67
CA LEU A 164 -8.14 -1.31 -7.36
C LEU A 164 -9.28 -1.63 -8.32
N ASP A 165 -10.12 -0.63 -8.62
CA ASP A 165 -11.23 -0.78 -9.55
C ASP A 165 -10.73 -1.14 -10.95
N TRP A 166 -9.77 -0.40 -11.48
CA TRP A 166 -9.17 -0.67 -12.77
C TRP A 166 -8.50 -2.06 -12.82
N ALA A 167 -7.72 -2.43 -11.81
CA ALA A 167 -7.02 -3.70 -11.73
C ALA A 167 -7.99 -4.90 -11.67
N TYR A 168 -9.13 -4.73 -11.00
CA TYR A 168 -10.18 -5.75 -10.91
C TYR A 168 -10.69 -6.14 -12.30
N TYR A 169 -11.05 -5.14 -13.14
CA TYR A 169 -11.55 -5.40 -14.51
C TYR A 169 -10.46 -5.91 -15.45
N ARG A 170 -9.22 -5.60 -15.22
CA ARG A 170 -8.06 -6.06 -16.01
C ARG A 170 -7.44 -7.36 -15.50
N ASN A 171 -8.02 -7.94 -14.45
CA ASN A 171 -7.53 -9.19 -13.87
C ASN A 171 -6.08 -9.11 -13.33
N ILE A 172 -5.66 -7.93 -12.90
CA ILE A 172 -4.32 -7.67 -12.35
C ILE A 172 -4.33 -8.00 -10.86
N GLY A 173 -3.34 -8.80 -10.43
CA GLY A 173 -3.16 -9.18 -9.03
C GLY A 173 -2.00 -8.44 -8.37
N PHE A 174 -2.05 -8.40 -7.02
CA PHE A 174 -1.03 -7.75 -6.21
C PHE A 174 -0.36 -8.72 -5.22
N SER A 175 0.88 -8.42 -4.87
CA SER A 175 1.54 -9.02 -3.70
C SER A 175 1.13 -8.29 -2.43
N TYR A 176 1.19 -6.97 -2.46
CA TYR A 176 0.70 -6.05 -1.45
C TYR A 176 0.01 -4.87 -2.11
N PHE A 177 -1.03 -4.37 -1.46
CA PHE A 177 -1.69 -3.13 -1.84
C PHE A 177 -1.90 -2.31 -0.57
N ILE A 178 -1.25 -1.15 -0.46
CA ILE A 178 -1.14 -0.39 0.78
C ILE A 178 -1.52 1.05 0.53
N ALA A 179 -2.54 1.54 1.23
CA ALA A 179 -2.88 2.96 1.24
C ALA A 179 -2.42 3.58 2.57
N LEU A 180 -1.45 4.48 2.50
CA LEU A 180 -0.82 5.06 3.68
C LEU A 180 -1.74 6.03 4.45
N GLY A 181 -2.68 6.70 3.75
CA GLY A 181 -3.46 7.77 4.33
C GLY A 181 -2.60 8.98 4.69
N ASP A 182 -2.84 9.58 5.86
CA ASP A 182 -2.14 10.79 6.31
C ASP A 182 -0.66 10.54 6.70
N ASN A 183 -0.19 9.29 6.63
CA ASN A 183 1.22 8.93 6.64
C ASN A 183 2.01 9.44 7.88
N GLN A 184 1.43 9.24 9.07
CA GLN A 184 1.98 9.83 10.30
C GLN A 184 3.15 9.05 10.91
N ASP A 185 3.19 7.72 10.78
CA ASP A 185 4.27 6.86 11.30
C ASP A 185 4.92 6.06 10.17
N ILE A 186 4.17 5.16 9.53
CA ILE A 186 4.70 4.33 8.44
C ILE A 186 4.88 5.18 7.20
N GLN A 187 6.11 5.20 6.69
CA GLN A 187 6.51 5.96 5.52
C GLN A 187 6.77 5.03 4.32
N VAL A 188 6.84 5.60 3.12
CA VAL A 188 7.15 4.86 1.89
C VAL A 188 8.49 4.12 2.00
N ASP A 189 9.50 4.72 2.63
CA ASP A 189 10.82 4.14 2.82
C ASP A 189 10.79 2.88 3.69
N ASP A 190 9.97 2.85 4.75
CA ASP A 190 9.79 1.65 5.57
C ASP A 190 9.25 0.47 4.72
N LEU A 191 8.27 0.76 3.85
CA LEU A 191 7.66 -0.25 2.98
C LEU A 191 8.60 -0.67 1.84
N LEU A 192 9.38 0.25 1.27
CA LEU A 192 10.37 -0.08 0.25
C LEU A 192 11.42 -1.06 0.77
N ASP A 193 11.93 -0.85 2.00
CA ASP A 193 12.89 -1.75 2.64
C ASP A 193 12.33 -3.16 2.85
N PHE A 194 11.05 -3.28 3.19
CA PHE A 194 10.37 -4.56 3.34
C PHE A 194 10.13 -5.23 1.98
N LEU A 195 9.55 -4.51 1.03
CA LEU A 195 9.14 -5.04 -0.27
C LEU A 195 10.35 -5.40 -1.16
N ALA A 196 11.48 -4.71 -1.00
CA ALA A 196 12.72 -5.05 -1.70
C ALA A 196 13.17 -6.49 -1.45
N ARG A 197 12.85 -7.03 -0.26
CA ARG A 197 13.24 -8.39 0.18
C ARG A 197 12.12 -9.40 0.03
N ASP A 198 10.88 -8.95 -0.20
CA ASP A 198 9.73 -9.86 -0.29
C ASP A 198 9.76 -10.69 -1.58
N SER A 199 9.75 -12.03 -1.44
CA SER A 199 9.84 -12.97 -2.57
C SER A 199 8.60 -13.02 -3.45
N LYS A 200 7.46 -12.54 -2.97
CA LYS A 200 6.20 -12.49 -3.73
C LYS A 200 6.06 -11.22 -4.56
N THR A 201 6.91 -10.22 -4.31
CA THR A 201 6.91 -8.94 -5.02
C THR A 201 8.00 -8.95 -6.11
N SER A 202 7.64 -8.69 -7.36
CA SER A 202 8.58 -8.56 -8.48
C SER A 202 8.77 -7.11 -8.92
N ALA A 203 7.78 -6.23 -8.72
CA ALA A 203 7.86 -4.81 -9.03
C ALA A 203 7.07 -4.00 -7.99
N ILE A 204 7.46 -2.74 -7.83
CA ILE A 204 6.83 -1.82 -6.88
C ILE A 204 6.31 -0.61 -7.64
N LEU A 205 5.07 -0.25 -7.36
CA LEU A 205 4.40 0.92 -7.92
C LEU A 205 4.09 1.91 -6.79
N LEU A 206 4.57 3.14 -6.92
CA LEU A 206 4.40 4.20 -5.94
C LEU A 206 3.52 5.31 -6.50
N HIS A 207 2.50 5.71 -5.74
CA HIS A 207 1.84 6.99 -5.91
C HIS A 207 2.23 7.90 -4.75
N LEU A 208 2.88 9.03 -5.07
CA LEU A 208 3.41 9.97 -4.11
C LEU A 208 2.74 11.34 -4.24
N GLU A 209 2.45 11.95 -3.11
CA GLU A 209 2.04 13.35 -2.98
C GLU A 209 3.18 14.18 -2.42
N HIS A 210 3.86 13.69 -1.37
CA HIS A 210 5.00 14.35 -0.75
C HIS A 210 5.99 13.34 -0.14
N ILE A 211 7.23 13.79 0.08
CA ILE A 211 8.29 13.01 0.73
C ILE A 211 8.73 13.77 1.98
N HIS A 212 8.47 13.22 3.16
CA HIS A 212 8.80 13.86 4.43
C HIS A 212 10.30 13.83 4.76
N ASP A 213 10.95 12.68 4.54
CA ASP A 213 12.38 12.50 4.76
C ASP A 213 13.06 12.07 3.47
N ALA A 214 13.64 13.07 2.77
CA ALA A 214 14.32 12.84 1.50
C ALA A 214 15.52 11.91 1.62
N ARG A 215 16.26 11.93 2.76
CA ARG A 215 17.46 11.09 2.94
C ARG A 215 17.06 9.62 3.10
N ARG A 216 16.07 9.35 3.94
CA ARG A 216 15.56 7.98 4.15
C ARG A 216 14.94 7.44 2.87
N PHE A 217 14.08 8.23 2.21
CA PHE A 217 13.48 7.86 0.93
C PHE A 217 14.53 7.53 -0.12
N MET A 218 15.55 8.38 -0.32
CA MET A 218 16.63 8.15 -1.29
C MET A 218 17.44 6.89 -0.96
N SER A 219 17.71 6.64 0.32
CA SER A 219 18.45 5.44 0.76
C SER A 219 17.65 4.17 0.47
N ALA A 220 16.39 4.11 0.91
CA ALA A 220 15.52 2.95 0.70
C ALA A 220 15.24 2.71 -0.79
N SER A 221 14.96 3.78 -1.55
CA SER A 221 14.70 3.71 -2.99
C SER A 221 15.89 3.13 -3.75
N ARG A 222 17.12 3.61 -3.49
CA ARG A 222 18.34 3.08 -4.11
C ARG A 222 18.60 1.62 -3.76
N SER A 223 18.33 1.24 -2.52
CA SER A 223 18.47 -0.15 -2.09
C SER A 223 17.46 -1.05 -2.79
N ALA A 224 16.21 -0.62 -2.87
CA ALA A 224 15.13 -1.39 -3.44
C ALA A 224 15.22 -1.49 -4.97
N SER A 225 15.57 -0.40 -5.67
CA SER A 225 15.66 -0.35 -7.15
C SER A 225 16.75 -1.26 -7.74
N ARG A 226 17.77 -1.59 -6.97
CA ARG A 226 18.78 -2.58 -7.37
C ARG A 226 18.23 -4.00 -7.50
N ASN A 227 17.16 -4.29 -6.78
CA ASN A 227 16.59 -5.62 -6.71
C ASN A 227 15.29 -5.74 -7.53
N LYS A 228 14.53 -4.65 -7.67
CA LYS A 228 13.20 -4.66 -8.28
C LYS A 228 12.94 -3.35 -9.02
N PRO A 229 12.30 -3.39 -10.19
CA PRO A 229 11.83 -2.17 -10.85
C PRO A 229 10.84 -1.44 -9.94
N ILE A 230 11.04 -0.13 -9.82
CA ILE A 230 10.16 0.76 -9.06
C ILE A 230 9.65 1.84 -9.98
N LEU A 231 8.34 1.89 -10.17
CA LEU A 231 7.67 2.96 -10.90
C LEU A 231 7.11 3.96 -9.92
N VAL A 232 7.14 5.23 -10.28
CA VAL A 232 6.60 6.30 -9.45
C VAL A 232 5.78 7.29 -10.27
N ILE A 233 4.56 7.55 -9.81
CA ILE A 233 3.75 8.68 -10.24
C ILE A 233 3.70 9.71 -9.10
N LYS A 234 3.94 10.99 -9.42
CA LYS A 234 3.94 12.09 -8.44
C LYS A 234 2.80 13.04 -8.73
N SER A 235 1.88 13.17 -7.78
CA SER A 235 0.85 14.22 -7.78
C SER A 235 1.44 15.57 -7.33
N GLY A 236 0.80 16.70 -7.72
CA GLY A 236 1.28 18.02 -7.32
C GLY A 236 2.55 18.43 -8.08
N ARG A 237 2.55 18.34 -9.41
CA ARG A 237 3.68 18.74 -10.26
C ARG A 237 3.78 20.26 -10.44
N THR A 238 2.66 20.95 -10.40
CA THR A 238 2.60 22.42 -10.52
C THR A 238 2.36 23.03 -9.14
N GLN A 239 2.80 24.28 -8.96
CA GLN A 239 2.57 25.01 -7.72
C GLN A 239 1.09 25.08 -7.32
N LYS A 240 0.19 25.26 -8.31
CA LYS A 240 -1.26 25.26 -8.05
C LYS A 240 -1.77 23.91 -7.55
N ALA A 241 -1.27 22.81 -8.10
CA ALA A 241 -1.64 21.46 -7.65
C ALA A 241 -1.05 21.13 -6.27
N GLN A 242 0.15 21.62 -5.94
CA GLN A 242 0.74 21.46 -4.61
C GLN A 242 -0.07 22.17 -3.53
N LEU A 243 -0.58 23.36 -3.81
CA LEU A 243 -1.48 24.08 -2.90
C LEU A 243 -2.76 23.29 -2.60
N LEU A 244 -3.32 22.54 -3.56
CA LEU A 244 -4.48 21.68 -3.34
C LEU A 244 -4.15 20.50 -2.41
N LEU A 245 -2.89 20.07 -2.36
CA LEU A 245 -2.41 19.02 -1.45
C LEU A 245 -2.03 19.57 -0.07
N GLY A 246 -2.11 20.89 0.13
CA GLY A 246 -1.67 21.55 1.38
C GLY A 246 -0.15 21.64 1.53
N ASP A 247 0.59 21.42 0.45
CA ASP A 247 2.05 21.44 0.46
C ASP A 247 2.62 22.84 0.25
N THR A 248 3.83 23.06 0.78
CA THR A 248 4.64 24.21 0.39
C THR A 248 5.13 24.03 -1.04
N PRO A 249 4.98 25.03 -1.91
CA PRO A 249 5.42 24.94 -3.30
C PRO A 249 6.89 24.53 -3.41
N SER A 250 7.15 23.49 -4.16
CA SER A 250 8.49 22.97 -4.43
C SER A 250 8.71 22.79 -5.93
N TYR A 251 9.96 22.69 -6.35
CA TYR A 251 10.29 22.49 -7.75
C TYR A 251 10.17 21.01 -8.13
N ASP A 252 9.29 20.67 -9.07
CA ASP A 252 9.07 19.29 -9.55
C ASP A 252 10.36 18.67 -10.17
N VAL A 253 11.23 19.52 -10.72
CA VAL A 253 12.55 19.13 -11.24
C VAL A 253 13.43 18.47 -10.16
N ALA A 254 13.29 18.88 -8.89
CA ALA A 254 14.03 18.24 -7.79
C ALA A 254 13.57 16.79 -7.56
N TYR A 255 12.28 16.53 -7.70
CA TYR A 255 11.73 15.16 -7.64
C TYR A 255 12.23 14.32 -8.81
N ASP A 256 12.24 14.85 -10.03
CA ASP A 256 12.78 14.15 -11.21
C ASP A 256 14.23 13.73 -11.00
N ALA A 257 15.08 14.68 -10.61
CA ALA A 257 16.48 14.40 -10.33
C ALA A 257 16.65 13.36 -9.21
N ALA A 258 15.82 13.42 -8.17
CA ALA A 258 15.84 12.46 -7.07
C ALA A 258 15.45 11.05 -7.54
N PHE A 259 14.36 10.91 -8.32
CA PHE A 259 13.89 9.63 -8.82
C PHE A 259 14.92 9.00 -9.76
N GLN A 260 15.47 9.76 -10.72
CA GLN A 260 16.53 9.28 -11.62
C GLN A 260 17.77 8.80 -10.82
N ARG A 261 18.24 9.59 -9.85
CA ARG A 261 19.39 9.23 -9.00
C ARG A 261 19.13 8.04 -8.10
N ALA A 262 17.89 7.77 -7.77
CA ALA A 262 17.47 6.60 -6.99
C ALA A 262 17.19 5.36 -7.85
N GLY A 263 17.22 5.48 -9.19
CA GLY A 263 16.92 4.39 -10.11
C GLY A 263 15.43 4.06 -10.21
N LEU A 264 14.56 5.06 -9.98
CA LEU A 264 13.11 4.91 -10.13
C LEU A 264 12.69 5.38 -11.52
N LEU A 265 11.74 4.66 -12.13
CA LEU A 265 11.12 5.07 -13.39
C LEU A 265 9.89 5.95 -13.07
N ARG A 266 9.98 7.23 -13.42
CA ARG A 266 8.84 8.14 -13.28
C ARG A 266 7.89 7.99 -14.46
N VAL A 267 6.61 7.80 -14.17
CA VAL A 267 5.50 7.86 -15.14
C VAL A 267 4.75 9.19 -14.98
N GLN A 268 4.27 9.73 -16.09
CA GLN A 268 3.79 11.12 -16.15
C GLN A 268 2.29 11.23 -15.88
N ASP A 269 1.53 10.21 -16.24
CA ASP A 269 0.08 10.18 -16.09
C ASP A 269 -0.43 8.78 -15.75
N THR A 270 -1.74 8.68 -15.55
CA THR A 270 -2.40 7.42 -15.20
C THR A 270 -2.42 6.41 -16.35
N HIS A 271 -2.43 6.85 -17.60
CA HIS A 271 -2.41 5.97 -18.76
C HIS A 271 -1.06 5.26 -18.86
N GLU A 272 0.02 6.02 -18.75
CA GLU A 272 1.38 5.49 -18.73
C GLU A 272 1.60 4.55 -17.54
N MET A 273 1.06 4.92 -16.37
CA MET A 273 1.08 4.06 -15.19
C MET A 273 0.35 2.74 -15.44
N PHE A 274 -0.84 2.76 -16.04
CA PHE A 274 -1.61 1.56 -16.33
C PHE A 274 -0.91 0.66 -17.35
N SER A 275 -0.34 1.22 -18.41
CA SER A 275 0.43 0.47 -19.41
C SER A 275 1.66 -0.19 -18.78
N ALA A 276 2.36 0.53 -17.90
CA ALA A 276 3.50 0.00 -17.17
C ALA A 276 3.11 -1.12 -16.19
N VAL A 277 1.98 -0.97 -15.49
CA VAL A 277 1.45 -2.03 -14.59
C VAL A 277 1.08 -3.28 -15.38
N GLU A 278 0.40 -3.16 -16.52
CA GLU A 278 0.10 -4.30 -17.40
C GLU A 278 1.38 -5.00 -17.84
N THR A 279 2.35 -4.24 -18.33
CA THR A 279 3.64 -4.77 -18.77
C THR A 279 4.32 -5.55 -17.65
N LEU A 280 4.47 -4.95 -16.46
CA LEU A 280 5.14 -5.59 -15.32
C LEU A 280 4.37 -6.78 -14.73
N SER A 281 3.05 -6.81 -14.89
CA SER A 281 2.21 -7.92 -14.41
C SER A 281 2.44 -9.20 -15.21
N TYR A 282 2.66 -9.07 -16.51
CA TYR A 282 2.77 -10.19 -17.44
C TYR A 282 4.22 -10.46 -17.88
N MET A 283 5.12 -9.50 -17.70
CA MET A 283 6.49 -9.60 -18.16
C MET A 283 7.29 -10.59 -17.29
N THR A 284 8.01 -11.47 -17.96
CA THR A 284 9.10 -12.23 -17.33
C THR A 284 10.37 -11.38 -17.38
N PRO A 285 11.16 -11.28 -16.29
CA PRO A 285 12.40 -10.51 -16.31
C PRO A 285 13.31 -10.97 -17.46
N LEU A 286 13.69 -10.06 -18.33
CA LEU A 286 14.56 -10.32 -19.44
C LEU A 286 15.99 -10.56 -18.92
N LYS A 287 16.66 -11.60 -19.45
CA LYS A 287 18.05 -11.94 -19.09
C LYS A 287 19.08 -11.38 -20.08
N GLY A 288 18.69 -10.51 -20.98
CA GLY A 288 19.55 -9.95 -22.01
C GLY A 288 19.13 -8.56 -22.44
N GLU A 289 19.99 -7.89 -23.20
CA GLU A 289 19.78 -6.53 -23.71
C GLU A 289 19.30 -6.50 -25.18
N LYS A 290 19.22 -7.66 -25.84
CA LYS A 290 18.85 -7.75 -27.27
C LYS A 290 17.44 -8.30 -27.41
N LEU A 291 16.58 -7.58 -28.15
CA LEU A 291 15.22 -7.99 -28.46
C LEU A 291 15.16 -8.64 -29.83
N MET A 292 14.51 -9.81 -29.90
CA MET A 292 14.16 -10.43 -31.19
C MET A 292 12.69 -10.12 -31.49
N ILE A 293 12.42 -9.62 -32.70
CA ILE A 293 11.07 -9.32 -33.16
C ILE A 293 10.69 -10.36 -34.21
N ILE A 294 9.58 -11.07 -33.96
CA ILE A 294 9.03 -12.05 -34.90
C ILE A 294 7.64 -11.54 -35.32
N SER A 295 7.43 -11.37 -36.62
CA SER A 295 6.18 -10.86 -37.17
C SER A 295 5.88 -11.51 -38.51
N ASN A 296 4.59 -11.72 -38.78
CA ASN A 296 4.11 -12.17 -40.10
C ASN A 296 3.85 -10.99 -41.08
N GLY A 297 4.12 -9.74 -40.65
CA GLY A 297 3.95 -8.53 -41.44
C GLY A 297 5.12 -7.57 -41.30
N SER A 298 5.54 -6.95 -42.38
CA SER A 298 6.67 -6.00 -42.38
C SER A 298 6.38 -4.71 -41.63
N ALA A 299 5.17 -4.17 -41.79
CA ALA A 299 4.80 -2.89 -41.16
C ALA A 299 4.79 -2.94 -39.62
N PRO A 300 4.13 -3.92 -38.98
CA PRO A 300 4.22 -4.05 -37.50
C PRO A 300 5.66 -4.28 -37.00
N ALA A 301 6.46 -5.05 -37.77
CA ALA A 301 7.86 -5.25 -37.43
C ALA A 301 8.66 -3.95 -37.51
N ALA A 302 8.48 -3.17 -38.55
CA ALA A 302 9.15 -1.89 -38.71
C ALA A 302 8.79 -0.91 -37.57
N MET A 303 7.51 -0.78 -37.21
CA MET A 303 7.07 0.06 -36.10
C MET A 303 7.72 -0.37 -34.77
N ALA A 304 7.81 -1.67 -34.51
CA ALA A 304 8.44 -2.18 -33.30
C ALA A 304 9.96 -1.94 -33.27
N VAL A 305 10.63 -2.02 -34.45
CA VAL A 305 12.05 -1.70 -34.59
C VAL A 305 12.30 -0.22 -34.40
N ASP A 306 11.45 0.65 -35.00
CA ASP A 306 11.56 2.09 -34.84
C ASP A 306 11.48 2.49 -33.37
N GLU A 307 10.47 1.98 -32.63
CA GLU A 307 10.32 2.26 -31.21
C GLU A 307 11.50 1.73 -30.39
N LEU A 308 11.99 0.51 -30.69
CA LEU A 308 13.15 -0.05 -30.03
C LEU A 308 14.38 0.87 -30.15
N PHE A 309 14.65 1.39 -31.34
CA PHE A 309 15.80 2.27 -31.55
C PHE A 309 15.60 3.68 -30.98
N LEU A 310 14.38 4.22 -31.02
CA LEU A 310 14.05 5.50 -30.37
C LEU A 310 14.28 5.43 -28.86
N GLN A 311 14.07 4.26 -28.24
CA GLN A 311 14.35 4.00 -26.82
C GLN A 311 15.78 3.52 -26.56
N SER A 312 16.70 3.62 -27.52
CA SER A 312 18.09 3.17 -27.43
C SER A 312 18.25 1.67 -27.15
N GLY A 313 17.28 0.87 -27.52
CA GLY A 313 17.31 -0.59 -27.40
C GLY A 313 18.19 -1.24 -28.46
N LYS A 314 18.47 -2.55 -28.28
CA LYS A 314 19.30 -3.34 -29.18
C LYS A 314 18.50 -4.46 -29.83
N LEU A 315 18.56 -4.56 -31.15
CA LEU A 315 17.97 -5.66 -31.90
C LEU A 315 18.90 -6.90 -31.90
N ALA A 316 18.33 -8.07 -31.74
CA ALA A 316 19.06 -9.32 -31.90
C ALA A 316 19.41 -9.52 -33.39
N GLN A 317 20.63 -9.97 -33.66
CA GLN A 317 21.04 -10.43 -34.99
C GLN A 317 20.91 -11.96 -35.03
N LEU A 318 20.22 -12.47 -36.04
CA LEU A 318 20.22 -13.89 -36.34
C LEU A 318 21.58 -14.24 -36.99
N SER A 319 22.23 -15.25 -36.44
CA SER A 319 23.47 -15.81 -37.01
C SER A 319 23.17 -16.77 -38.14
#